data_789c7294e5fdb3c516af66baee5dfcd7
#
_entry.id   789c7294e5fdb3c516af66baee5dfcd7
#
_cell.length_a   1.000
_cell.length_b   1.000
_cell.length_c   1.000
_cell.angle_alpha   90.00
_cell.angle_beta   90.00
_cell.angle_gamma   90.00
#
_symmetry.space_group_name_H-M   'P 1'
#
loop_
_entity.id
_entity.type
_entity.pdbx_description
1 polymer ?
#
loop_
_entity_poly.entity_id
_entity_poly.type
_entity_poly.pdbx_seq_one_letter_code
_entity_poly.pdbx_strand_id
1 'polypeptide(L)'
;MISPWLLGILRCPTCVQSPSGDDAGWLTRIADDLVCDTCAARYPIHSGYVDMRPVGAMHGKETVYNDPAVDLDDPVIRAPVLSAGVRQWALRLLLRPRRTDVLLDIGCGNGKFACWNRRTVAHMVGLDPAARFAPAALATIDLVQGDARALPFARGSFSGAFSIDVFEHLDLSGVRAHLGETRRVLTLTGAYFCFSNTRERSWLNLLINPGRRLAESLHRAGVVNRTRDHLRKGDHVKAVETTAALEDELAAGGFRIARIWFLNPVFATYIETLGFAIIEQRLTRRRPAGGSPVASTPGPASIRDQAARKPLVRFALRGATALLALDLIFFRTIRTGPFFLLARPSHRL
;
A
#
# COMPACT_ATOMS: atom_id res chain seq x y z
N MET A 1 -16.94 14.45 1.97
CA MET A 1 -17.81 14.37 3.19
C MET A 1 -17.59 12.98 3.74
N ILE A 2 -17.38 12.84 5.05
CA ILE A 2 -17.15 11.54 5.70
C ILE A 2 -18.47 10.78 5.74
N SER A 3 -18.46 9.49 5.39
CA SER A 3 -19.68 8.70 5.38
C SER A 3 -20.22 8.46 6.80
N PRO A 4 -21.54 8.43 7.00
CA PRO A 4 -22.12 8.06 8.30
C PRO A 4 -21.70 6.66 8.75
N TRP A 5 -21.48 5.76 7.80
CA TRP A 5 -21.01 4.40 8.08
C TRP A 5 -19.60 4.43 8.69
N LEU A 6 -18.65 5.22 8.14
CA LEU A 6 -17.31 5.35 8.71
C LEU A 6 -17.37 5.91 10.14
N LEU A 7 -18.17 6.95 10.37
CA LEU A 7 -18.34 7.52 11.72
C LEU A 7 -18.82 6.48 12.74
N GLY A 8 -19.67 5.54 12.33
CA GLY A 8 -20.18 4.48 13.21
C GLY A 8 -19.11 3.49 13.68
N ILE A 9 -18.04 3.29 12.88
CA ILE A 9 -16.98 2.34 13.22
C ILE A 9 -15.71 3.00 13.78
N LEU A 10 -15.55 4.32 13.67
CA LEU A 10 -14.39 5.01 14.22
C LEU A 10 -14.37 4.93 15.75
N ARG A 11 -13.17 4.76 16.29
CA ARG A 11 -12.88 4.74 17.73
C ARG A 11 -11.60 5.51 18.00
N CYS A 12 -11.49 6.07 19.19
CA CYS A 12 -10.25 6.69 19.65
C CYS A 12 -9.11 5.67 19.65
N PRO A 13 -8.02 5.88 18.90
CA PRO A 13 -6.94 4.90 18.77
C PRO A 13 -6.23 4.61 20.08
N THR A 14 -6.22 5.56 21.03
CA THR A 14 -5.62 5.37 22.36
C THR A 14 -6.52 4.53 23.27
N CYS A 15 -7.83 4.81 23.27
CA CYS A 15 -8.76 4.15 24.19
C CYS A 15 -9.15 2.75 23.74
N VAL A 16 -9.27 2.51 22.42
CA VAL A 16 -9.67 1.20 21.87
C VAL A 16 -8.63 0.11 22.10
N GLN A 17 -7.38 0.48 22.35
CA GLN A 17 -6.29 -0.44 22.69
C GLN A 17 -6.20 -0.72 24.20
N SER A 18 -6.97 0.00 25.02
CA SER A 18 -6.97 -0.21 26.46
C SER A 18 -7.59 -1.56 26.83
N PRO A 19 -7.10 -2.24 27.89
CA PRO A 19 -7.69 -3.48 28.39
C PRO A 19 -9.15 -3.36 28.86
N SER A 20 -9.66 -2.15 29.01
CA SER A 20 -11.05 -1.87 29.41
C SER A 20 -12.12 -2.28 28.40
N GLY A 21 -11.72 -2.82 27.24
CA GLY A 21 -12.61 -3.53 26.32
C GLY A 21 -13.12 -2.75 25.10
N ASP A 22 -13.85 -3.47 24.27
CA ASP A 22 -14.30 -3.07 22.94
C ASP A 22 -15.29 -1.89 22.90
N ASP A 23 -15.85 -1.50 24.04
CA ASP A 23 -16.82 -0.41 24.17
C ASP A 23 -16.16 0.95 24.54
N ALA A 24 -14.85 1.03 24.64
CA ALA A 24 -14.15 2.28 24.94
C ALA A 24 -13.82 3.09 23.67
N GLY A 25 -13.70 4.40 23.82
CA GLY A 25 -13.21 5.28 22.77
C GLY A 25 -14.25 5.67 21.73
N TRP A 26 -15.52 5.72 22.10
CA TRP A 26 -16.58 6.31 21.26
C TRP A 26 -16.28 7.76 20.96
N LEU A 27 -16.71 8.21 19.79
CA LEU A 27 -16.43 9.55 19.27
C LEU A 27 -17.71 10.31 19.03
N THR A 28 -17.81 11.48 19.62
CA THR A 28 -18.90 12.42 19.39
C THR A 28 -18.42 13.55 18.50
N ARG A 29 -19.17 13.88 17.45
CA ARG A 29 -18.86 15.00 16.56
C ARG A 29 -19.23 16.32 17.23
N ILE A 30 -18.24 17.21 17.38
CA ILE A 30 -18.40 18.57 17.92
C ILE A 30 -17.77 19.53 16.89
N ALA A 31 -18.59 20.26 16.16
CA ALA A 31 -18.19 21.12 15.03
C ALA A 31 -17.38 20.34 13.97
N ASP A 32 -16.13 20.70 13.77
CA ASP A 32 -15.22 20.08 12.80
C ASP A 32 -14.26 19.05 13.43
N ASP A 33 -14.54 18.62 14.68
CA ASP A 33 -13.75 17.61 15.38
C ASP A 33 -14.59 16.37 15.70
N LEU A 34 -13.93 15.22 15.82
CA LEU A 34 -14.42 14.08 16.60
C LEU A 34 -13.74 14.11 17.97
N VAL A 35 -14.53 14.05 19.03
CA VAL A 35 -14.04 14.11 20.42
C VAL A 35 -14.28 12.77 21.08
N CYS A 36 -13.28 12.22 21.73
CA CYS A 36 -13.38 10.97 22.47
C CYS A 36 -14.14 11.16 23.78
N ASP A 37 -15.18 10.37 24.00
CA ASP A 37 -16.01 10.44 25.22
C ASP A 37 -15.27 9.93 26.47
N THR A 38 -14.16 9.16 26.27
CA THR A 38 -13.38 8.57 27.36
C THR A 38 -12.20 9.46 27.80
N CYS A 39 -11.39 9.97 26.84
CA CYS A 39 -10.16 10.70 27.15
C CYS A 39 -10.15 12.15 26.66
N ALA A 40 -11.26 12.62 26.07
CA ALA A 40 -11.45 13.96 25.51
C ALA A 40 -10.43 14.32 24.38
N ALA A 41 -9.71 13.35 23.83
CA ALA A 41 -8.84 13.58 22.67
C ALA A 41 -9.68 14.07 21.48
N ARG A 42 -9.11 15.01 20.73
CA ARG A 42 -9.76 15.64 19.57
C ARG A 42 -9.11 15.21 18.28
N TYR A 43 -9.90 14.91 17.28
CA TYR A 43 -9.51 14.41 15.97
C TYR A 43 -10.16 15.29 14.88
N PRO A 44 -9.37 16.17 14.21
CA PRO A 44 -9.92 17.12 13.26
C PRO A 44 -10.46 16.42 12.00
N ILE A 45 -11.60 16.91 11.55
CA ILE A 45 -12.24 16.50 10.30
C ILE A 45 -11.76 17.46 9.19
N HIS A 46 -11.04 16.93 8.23
CA HIS A 46 -10.62 17.65 7.05
C HIS A 46 -11.58 17.43 5.88
N SER A 47 -11.37 18.16 4.78
CA SER A 47 -12.15 18.00 3.56
C SER A 47 -11.93 16.60 2.93
N GLY A 48 -12.76 15.62 3.32
CA GLY A 48 -12.78 14.26 2.77
C GLY A 48 -12.01 13.20 3.57
N TYR A 49 -11.41 13.53 4.72
CA TYR A 49 -10.79 12.55 5.63
C TYR A 49 -10.80 13.04 7.10
N VAL A 50 -10.52 12.15 8.03
CA VAL A 50 -10.35 12.45 9.47
C VAL A 50 -8.90 12.18 9.85
N ASP A 51 -8.30 13.09 10.63
CA ASP A 51 -7.00 12.86 11.26
C ASP A 51 -7.18 12.13 12.60
N MET A 52 -6.92 10.84 12.60
CA MET A 52 -7.05 9.94 13.75
C MET A 52 -5.69 9.50 14.30
N ARG A 53 -4.62 10.27 14.07
CA ARG A 53 -3.33 9.93 14.65
C ARG A 53 -3.38 10.01 16.17
N PRO A 54 -2.78 9.06 16.91
CA PRO A 54 -2.75 9.10 18.37
C PRO A 54 -2.17 10.42 18.88
N VAL A 55 -2.87 11.06 19.81
CA VAL A 55 -2.40 12.31 20.44
C VAL A 55 -1.15 12.02 21.27
N GLY A 56 -0.08 12.77 21.03
CA GLY A 56 1.21 12.59 21.72
C GLY A 56 2.04 11.40 21.23
N ALA A 57 1.58 10.64 20.24
CA ALA A 57 2.46 9.71 19.57
C ALA A 57 3.56 10.54 18.88
N MET A 58 4.77 10.46 19.43
CA MET A 58 5.96 10.95 18.73
C MET A 58 5.91 10.34 17.35
N HIS A 59 5.95 11.20 16.34
CA HIS A 59 6.04 10.79 14.94
C HIS A 59 7.19 9.78 14.88
N GLY A 60 6.85 8.49 14.73
CA GLY A 60 7.87 7.49 14.50
C GLY A 60 8.73 8.00 13.36
N LYS A 61 10.00 7.65 13.37
CA LYS A 61 11.05 8.03 12.42
C LYS A 61 10.45 8.60 11.13
N GLU A 62 10.64 9.91 10.90
CA GLU A 62 10.10 10.58 9.71
C GLU A 62 10.43 9.75 8.50
N THR A 63 9.42 9.17 7.87
CA THR A 63 9.63 8.41 6.64
C THR A 63 9.81 9.41 5.50
N VAL A 64 10.50 9.00 4.45
CA VAL A 64 10.62 9.83 3.22
C VAL A 64 9.26 10.24 2.65
N TYR A 65 8.17 9.55 3.02
CA TYR A 65 6.80 9.89 2.65
C TYR A 65 6.23 11.09 3.40
N ASN A 66 6.82 11.47 4.54
CA ASN A 66 6.40 12.65 5.31
C ASN A 66 7.10 13.92 4.83
N ASP A 67 8.18 13.82 4.04
CA ASP A 67 8.89 14.97 3.50
C ASP A 67 8.09 15.63 2.36
N PRO A 68 7.60 16.88 2.53
CA PRO A 68 6.88 17.58 1.48
C PRO A 68 7.71 17.81 0.21
N ALA A 69 9.05 17.83 0.34
CA ALA A 69 9.97 18.01 -0.80
C ALA A 69 10.09 16.73 -1.65
N VAL A 70 9.69 15.58 -1.09
CA VAL A 70 9.74 14.28 -1.78
C VAL A 70 8.36 13.94 -2.32
N ASP A 71 8.07 14.38 -3.55
CA ASP A 71 6.84 13.97 -4.26
C ASP A 71 6.96 12.53 -4.78
N LEU A 72 6.70 11.58 -3.89
CA LEU A 72 6.70 10.15 -4.21
C LEU A 72 5.35 9.65 -4.71
N ASP A 73 4.26 10.36 -4.41
CA ASP A 73 2.93 9.98 -4.80
C ASP A 73 2.40 10.84 -5.94
N ASP A 74 1.78 10.16 -6.88
CA ASP A 74 1.14 10.77 -8.02
C ASP A 74 -0.28 11.23 -7.60
N PRO A 75 -0.62 12.51 -7.77
CA PRO A 75 -1.97 13.00 -7.44
C PRO A 75 -3.05 12.37 -8.33
N VAL A 76 -2.66 11.70 -9.40
CA VAL A 76 -3.61 11.08 -10.34
C VAL A 76 -3.61 9.57 -10.18
N ILE A 77 -4.77 9.00 -9.89
CA ILE A 77 -4.97 7.54 -9.87
C ILE A 77 -5.17 7.05 -11.29
N ARG A 78 -4.17 6.31 -11.80
CA ARG A 78 -4.19 5.71 -13.14
C ARG A 78 -4.62 4.25 -13.10
N ALA A 79 -4.95 3.71 -14.28
CA ALA A 79 -5.27 2.28 -14.40
C ALA A 79 -4.10 1.39 -13.91
N PRO A 80 -4.39 0.25 -13.25
CA PRO A 80 -3.37 -0.70 -12.80
C PRO A 80 -2.71 -1.39 -14.00
N VAL A 81 -1.46 -1.02 -14.26
CA VAL A 81 -0.64 -1.60 -15.33
C VAL A 81 0.76 -1.94 -14.81
N LEU A 82 1.48 -2.81 -15.51
CA LEU A 82 2.82 -3.27 -15.14
C LEU A 82 2.82 -3.92 -13.75
N SER A 83 3.85 -3.73 -12.92
CA SER A 83 3.94 -4.33 -11.57
C SER A 83 2.75 -3.95 -10.67
N ALA A 84 2.20 -2.73 -10.80
CA ALA A 84 0.99 -2.35 -10.08
C ALA A 84 -0.23 -3.17 -10.52
N GLY A 85 -0.33 -3.50 -11.81
CA GLY A 85 -1.36 -4.39 -12.35
C GLY A 85 -1.22 -5.83 -11.86
N VAL A 86 0.01 -6.34 -11.77
CA VAL A 86 0.28 -7.69 -11.22
C VAL A 86 -0.10 -7.76 -9.74
N ARG A 87 0.23 -6.75 -8.93
CA ARG A 87 -0.17 -6.67 -7.50
C ARG A 87 -1.69 -6.62 -7.36
N GLN A 88 -2.37 -5.80 -8.17
CA GLN A 88 -3.82 -5.72 -8.18
C GLN A 88 -4.48 -7.06 -8.57
N TRP A 89 -3.90 -7.76 -9.56
CA TRP A 89 -4.36 -9.08 -9.96
C TRP A 89 -4.18 -10.12 -8.85
N ALA A 90 -3.00 -10.15 -8.18
CA ALA A 90 -2.73 -11.03 -7.06
C ALA A 90 -3.68 -10.77 -5.88
N LEU A 91 -3.92 -9.49 -5.52
CA LEU A 91 -4.88 -9.10 -4.49
C LEU A 91 -6.27 -9.68 -4.80
N ARG A 92 -6.78 -9.49 -6.01
CA ARG A 92 -8.11 -9.98 -6.41
C ARG A 92 -8.21 -11.50 -6.43
N LEU A 93 -7.16 -12.20 -6.84
CA LEU A 93 -7.14 -13.66 -6.87
C LEU A 93 -7.07 -14.28 -5.47
N LEU A 94 -6.32 -13.67 -4.56
CA LEU A 94 -6.12 -14.19 -3.21
C LEU A 94 -7.24 -13.76 -2.27
N LEU A 95 -7.54 -12.47 -2.19
CA LEU A 95 -8.55 -11.92 -1.29
C LEU A 95 -9.98 -12.20 -1.77
N ARG A 96 -10.19 -12.22 -3.09
CA ARG A 96 -11.51 -12.48 -3.74
C ARG A 96 -12.63 -11.60 -3.19
N PRO A 97 -12.49 -10.27 -3.28
CA PRO A 97 -13.47 -9.35 -2.69
C PRO A 97 -14.86 -9.53 -3.29
N ARG A 98 -15.88 -9.46 -2.43
CA ARG A 98 -17.30 -9.60 -2.79
C ARG A 98 -18.02 -8.28 -2.59
N ARG A 99 -19.15 -8.08 -3.26
CA ARG A 99 -19.95 -6.86 -3.16
C ARG A 99 -20.50 -6.57 -1.74
N THR A 100 -20.54 -7.56 -0.89
CA THR A 100 -20.96 -7.45 0.52
C THR A 100 -19.80 -7.15 1.46
N ASP A 101 -18.56 -7.21 0.98
CA ASP A 101 -17.38 -7.03 1.81
C ASP A 101 -17.16 -5.57 2.19
N VAL A 102 -16.56 -5.39 3.36
CA VAL A 102 -16.03 -4.15 3.88
C VAL A 102 -14.52 -4.31 3.98
N LEU A 103 -13.77 -3.53 3.18
CA LEU A 103 -12.32 -3.66 3.11
C LEU A 103 -11.58 -2.44 3.65
N LEU A 104 -10.45 -2.72 4.30
CA LEU A 104 -9.49 -1.72 4.78
C LEU A 104 -8.17 -1.84 3.99
N ASP A 105 -7.71 -0.73 3.39
CA ASP A 105 -6.38 -0.56 2.80
C ASP A 105 -5.48 0.12 3.83
N ILE A 106 -4.56 -0.65 4.44
CA ILE A 106 -3.66 -0.17 5.49
C ILE A 106 -2.34 0.29 4.86
N GLY A 107 -2.00 1.57 5.02
CA GLY A 107 -0.90 2.20 4.30
C GLY A 107 -1.28 2.46 2.84
N CYS A 108 -2.44 3.09 2.63
CA CYS A 108 -3.04 3.24 1.31
C CYS A 108 -2.31 4.25 0.40
N GLY A 109 -1.37 5.06 0.94
CA GLY A 109 -0.70 6.12 0.23
C GLY A 109 -1.71 7.11 -0.39
N ASN A 110 -1.66 7.29 -1.70
CA ASN A 110 -2.63 8.16 -2.40
C ASN A 110 -4.02 7.53 -2.61
N GLY A 111 -4.28 6.31 -2.11
CA GLY A 111 -5.57 5.62 -2.20
C GLY A 111 -5.78 4.80 -3.48
N LYS A 112 -4.75 4.59 -4.30
CA LYS A 112 -4.92 3.93 -5.63
C LYS A 112 -5.46 2.51 -5.56
N PHE A 113 -4.95 1.64 -4.66
CA PHE A 113 -5.42 0.26 -4.56
C PHE A 113 -6.84 0.18 -4.03
N ALA A 114 -7.18 1.03 -3.04
CA ALA A 114 -8.55 1.17 -2.55
C ALA A 114 -9.50 1.60 -3.67
N CYS A 115 -9.18 2.64 -4.44
CA CYS A 115 -9.99 3.11 -5.56
C CYS A 115 -10.18 2.04 -6.65
N TRP A 116 -9.16 1.26 -6.98
CA TRP A 116 -9.26 0.20 -7.98
C TRP A 116 -10.21 -0.94 -7.55
N ASN A 117 -10.41 -1.11 -6.24
CA ASN A 117 -11.29 -2.14 -5.70
C ASN A 117 -12.64 -1.62 -5.21
N ARG A 118 -12.85 -0.29 -5.16
CA ARG A 118 -14.07 0.32 -4.59
C ARG A 118 -15.38 -0.26 -5.14
N ARG A 119 -15.42 -0.52 -6.46
CA ARG A 119 -16.64 -1.02 -7.13
C ARG A 119 -16.92 -2.50 -6.87
N THR A 120 -16.00 -3.23 -6.25
CA THR A 120 -16.14 -4.68 -5.99
C THR A 120 -16.61 -4.99 -4.58
N VAL A 121 -16.78 -3.98 -3.73
CA VAL A 121 -17.11 -4.13 -2.30
C VAL A 121 -18.21 -3.15 -1.87
N ALA A 122 -18.82 -3.39 -0.71
CA ALA A 122 -19.82 -2.51 -0.13
C ALA A 122 -19.19 -1.20 0.37
N HIS A 123 -18.15 -1.32 1.21
CA HIS A 123 -17.39 -0.19 1.73
C HIS A 123 -15.88 -0.40 1.56
N MET A 124 -15.18 0.69 1.30
CA MET A 124 -13.73 0.74 1.16
C MET A 124 -13.19 1.87 2.00
N VAL A 125 -12.30 1.56 2.93
CA VAL A 125 -11.61 2.54 3.77
C VAL A 125 -10.12 2.49 3.44
N GLY A 126 -9.49 3.64 3.28
CA GLY A 126 -8.04 3.78 3.21
C GLY A 126 -7.50 4.45 4.46
N LEU A 127 -6.40 3.94 5.00
CA LEU A 127 -5.69 4.55 6.12
C LEU A 127 -4.22 4.76 5.76
N ASP A 128 -3.69 5.97 6.00
CA ASP A 128 -2.28 6.29 5.80
C ASP A 128 -1.81 7.40 6.75
N PRO A 129 -0.57 7.34 7.28
CA PRO A 129 -0.08 8.36 8.18
C PRO A 129 0.23 9.71 7.50
N ALA A 130 0.49 9.73 6.19
CA ALA A 130 0.95 10.91 5.47
C ALA A 130 -0.17 11.79 4.87
N ALA A 131 -1.42 11.32 4.83
CA ALA A 131 -2.59 12.03 4.27
C ALA A 131 -2.37 12.62 2.85
N ARG A 132 -1.56 11.95 2.01
CA ARG A 132 -1.30 12.37 0.61
C ARG A 132 -2.34 11.81 -0.36
N PHE A 133 -3.60 11.91 0.02
CA PHE A 133 -4.71 11.31 -0.71
C PHE A 133 -4.96 12.02 -2.05
N ALA A 134 -5.09 11.22 -3.11
CA ALA A 134 -5.44 11.77 -4.41
C ALA A 134 -6.88 12.33 -4.41
N PRO A 135 -7.16 13.42 -5.17
CA PRO A 135 -8.52 13.98 -5.26
C PRO A 135 -9.58 12.94 -5.64
N ALA A 136 -9.23 11.98 -6.50
CA ALA A 136 -10.13 10.89 -6.88
C ALA A 136 -10.42 9.93 -5.70
N ALA A 137 -9.46 9.73 -4.78
CA ALA A 137 -9.67 8.93 -3.57
C ALA A 137 -10.58 9.67 -2.58
N LEU A 138 -10.32 10.96 -2.31
CA LEU A 138 -11.17 11.82 -1.47
C LEU A 138 -12.63 11.86 -1.94
N ALA A 139 -12.86 11.71 -3.24
CA ALA A 139 -14.21 11.72 -3.83
C ALA A 139 -14.92 10.36 -3.82
N THR A 140 -14.20 9.24 -3.64
CA THR A 140 -14.77 7.90 -3.94
C THR A 140 -14.69 6.89 -2.82
N ILE A 141 -13.81 7.07 -1.83
CA ILE A 141 -13.62 6.16 -0.70
C ILE A 141 -13.56 6.92 0.61
N ASP A 142 -13.81 6.23 1.71
CA ASP A 142 -13.59 6.75 3.05
C ASP A 142 -12.10 6.76 3.37
N LEU A 143 -11.57 7.88 3.89
CA LEU A 143 -10.15 8.05 4.17
C LEU A 143 -9.91 8.50 5.60
N VAL A 144 -8.87 7.93 6.20
CA VAL A 144 -8.44 8.22 7.57
C VAL A 144 -6.93 8.44 7.57
N GLN A 145 -6.50 9.55 8.13
CA GLN A 145 -5.09 9.72 8.48
C GLN A 145 -4.85 9.02 9.81
N GLY A 146 -3.93 8.04 9.85
CA GLY A 146 -3.74 7.23 11.05
C GLY A 146 -2.53 6.31 10.96
N ASP A 147 -2.24 5.66 12.09
CA ASP A 147 -1.11 4.75 12.21
C ASP A 147 -1.57 3.29 12.09
N ALA A 148 -0.88 2.50 11.27
CA ALA A 148 -1.14 1.08 11.11
C ALA A 148 -0.93 0.26 12.40
N ARG A 149 -0.22 0.83 13.38
CA ARG A 149 0.07 0.25 14.71
C ARG A 149 -1.01 0.58 15.75
N ALA A 150 -1.95 1.47 15.40
CA ALA A 150 -3.02 1.95 16.28
C ALA A 150 -4.25 2.29 15.44
N LEU A 151 -4.93 1.26 14.91
CA LEU A 151 -6.04 1.43 14.00
C LEU A 151 -7.27 2.02 14.71
N PRO A 152 -7.80 3.16 14.23
CA PRO A 152 -8.89 3.88 14.89
C PRO A 152 -10.27 3.30 14.55
N PHE A 153 -10.43 1.98 14.62
CA PHE A 153 -11.68 1.31 14.26
C PHE A 153 -12.14 0.34 15.33
N ALA A 154 -13.44 0.13 15.43
CA ALA A 154 -14.02 -0.87 16.31
C ALA A 154 -13.57 -2.27 15.91
N ARG A 155 -13.56 -3.20 16.88
CA ARG A 155 -13.28 -4.61 16.67
C ARG A 155 -14.24 -5.20 15.63
N GLY A 156 -13.74 -6.06 14.74
CA GLY A 156 -14.57 -6.80 13.80
C GLY A 156 -15.29 -5.95 12.75
N SER A 157 -14.82 -4.73 12.46
CA SER A 157 -15.46 -3.82 11.50
C SER A 157 -15.24 -4.23 10.05
N PHE A 158 -14.24 -5.03 9.74
CA PHE A 158 -13.85 -5.35 8.36
C PHE A 158 -13.92 -6.84 8.06
N SER A 159 -14.50 -7.20 6.92
CA SER A 159 -14.46 -8.58 6.40
C SER A 159 -13.13 -8.91 5.71
N GLY A 160 -12.36 -7.88 5.34
CA GLY A 160 -11.02 -8.05 4.81
C GLY A 160 -10.17 -6.80 4.99
N ALA A 161 -8.87 -7.01 5.09
CA ALA A 161 -7.88 -5.94 5.08
C ALA A 161 -6.74 -6.28 4.13
N PHE A 162 -6.06 -5.27 3.62
CA PHE A 162 -4.84 -5.48 2.86
C PHE A 162 -3.82 -4.38 3.11
N SER A 163 -2.54 -4.73 2.98
CA SER A 163 -1.43 -3.78 2.99
C SER A 163 -0.45 -4.09 1.85
N ILE A 164 0.07 -3.05 1.22
CA ILE A 164 0.99 -3.17 0.09
C ILE A 164 2.17 -2.25 0.31
N ASP A 165 3.38 -2.84 0.39
CA ASP A 165 4.63 -2.13 0.66
C ASP A 165 4.59 -1.37 2.02
N VAL A 166 4.12 -2.01 3.12
CA VAL A 166 4.03 -1.43 4.47
C VAL A 166 4.99 -2.10 5.46
N PHE A 167 5.01 -3.43 5.49
CA PHE A 167 5.82 -4.20 6.47
C PHE A 167 7.30 -3.85 6.43
N GLU A 168 7.84 -3.56 5.27
CA GLU A 168 9.26 -3.22 5.09
C GLU A 168 9.68 -1.91 5.76
N HIS A 169 8.73 -1.07 6.14
CA HIS A 169 8.96 0.21 6.83
C HIS A 169 8.86 0.09 8.34
N LEU A 170 8.29 -1.00 8.85
CA LEU A 170 8.08 -1.23 10.28
C LEU A 170 9.27 -1.96 10.90
N ASP A 171 9.64 -1.56 12.12
CA ASP A 171 10.48 -2.38 12.99
C ASP A 171 9.68 -3.58 13.53
N LEU A 172 10.32 -4.49 14.23
CA LEU A 172 9.67 -5.72 14.70
C LEU A 172 8.51 -5.43 15.67
N SER A 173 8.65 -4.42 16.51
CA SER A 173 7.58 -4.00 17.44
C SER A 173 6.38 -3.45 16.66
N GLY A 174 6.66 -2.65 15.63
CA GLY A 174 5.64 -2.12 14.72
C GLY A 174 4.92 -3.21 13.92
N VAL A 175 5.65 -4.23 13.44
CA VAL A 175 5.04 -5.38 12.76
C VAL A 175 4.07 -6.11 13.70
N ARG A 176 4.47 -6.37 14.95
CA ARG A 176 3.62 -7.04 15.97
C ARG A 176 2.37 -6.20 16.28
N ALA A 177 2.54 -4.90 16.51
CA ALA A 177 1.42 -4.00 16.76
C ALA A 177 0.47 -3.95 15.56
N HIS A 178 0.98 -3.82 14.33
CA HIS A 178 0.21 -3.84 13.09
C HIS A 178 -0.60 -5.13 12.93
N LEU A 179 0.02 -6.29 13.18
CA LEU A 179 -0.67 -7.58 13.09
C LEU A 179 -1.76 -7.71 14.15
N GLY A 180 -1.49 -7.32 15.40
CA GLY A 180 -2.47 -7.32 16.49
C GLY A 180 -3.69 -6.44 16.17
N GLU A 181 -3.45 -5.21 15.70
CA GLU A 181 -4.49 -4.28 15.29
C GLU A 181 -5.28 -4.78 14.06
N THR A 182 -4.58 -5.28 13.04
CA THR A 182 -5.24 -5.90 11.89
C THR A 182 -6.13 -7.07 12.32
N ARG A 183 -5.64 -7.90 13.25
CA ARG A 183 -6.43 -9.02 13.81
C ARG A 183 -7.65 -8.52 14.58
N ARG A 184 -7.50 -7.44 15.36
CA ARG A 184 -8.58 -6.84 16.16
C ARG A 184 -9.71 -6.31 15.28
N VAL A 185 -9.38 -5.58 14.21
CA VAL A 185 -10.39 -4.94 13.35
C VAL A 185 -11.04 -5.89 12.35
N LEU A 186 -10.46 -7.06 12.12
CA LEU A 186 -11.04 -8.08 11.24
C LEU A 186 -12.13 -8.89 11.97
N THR A 187 -13.20 -9.22 11.21
CA THR A 187 -14.18 -10.23 11.65
C THR A 187 -13.50 -11.59 11.87
N LEU A 188 -14.15 -12.50 12.59
CA LEU A 188 -13.63 -13.85 12.84
C LEU A 188 -13.37 -14.65 11.55
N THR A 189 -14.17 -14.42 10.52
CA THR A 189 -14.04 -15.06 9.20
C THR A 189 -13.28 -14.22 8.19
N GLY A 190 -12.76 -13.07 8.61
CA GLY A 190 -12.07 -12.10 7.77
C GLY A 190 -10.79 -12.65 7.14
N ALA A 191 -10.20 -11.88 6.26
CA ALA A 191 -8.95 -12.21 5.61
C ALA A 191 -8.02 -11.01 5.52
N TYR A 192 -6.73 -11.24 5.69
CA TYR A 192 -5.69 -10.24 5.52
C TYR A 192 -4.79 -10.60 4.34
N PHE A 193 -4.70 -9.68 3.37
CA PHE A 193 -3.76 -9.78 2.26
C PHE A 193 -2.58 -8.84 2.51
N CYS A 194 -1.36 -9.34 2.30
CA CYS A 194 -0.15 -8.54 2.40
C CYS A 194 0.75 -8.75 1.19
N PHE A 195 1.28 -7.66 0.64
CA PHE A 195 2.43 -7.69 -0.26
C PHE A 195 3.58 -6.94 0.40
N SER A 196 4.71 -7.61 0.58
CA SER A 196 5.93 -7.03 1.16
C SER A 196 7.17 -7.83 0.79
N ASN A 197 8.28 -7.57 1.47
CA ASN A 197 9.59 -8.16 1.18
C ASN A 197 10.29 -8.67 2.44
N THR A 198 10.83 -9.88 2.40
CA THR A 198 11.90 -10.35 3.29
C THR A 198 13.29 -10.10 2.67
N ARG A 199 14.37 -10.57 3.33
CA ARG A 199 15.74 -10.49 2.81
C ARG A 199 16.15 -11.75 2.03
N GLU A 200 15.26 -12.73 1.91
CA GLU A 200 15.54 -13.99 1.21
C GLU A 200 15.83 -13.78 -0.29
N ARG A 201 16.63 -14.67 -0.84
CA ARG A 201 17.02 -14.65 -2.26
C ARG A 201 16.81 -16.00 -2.89
N SER A 202 16.30 -16.03 -4.13
CA SER A 202 16.16 -17.23 -4.93
C SER A 202 17.35 -17.42 -5.87
N TRP A 203 17.51 -18.63 -6.40
CA TRP A 203 18.48 -18.91 -7.47
C TRP A 203 18.17 -18.10 -8.75
N LEU A 204 16.91 -17.69 -8.97
CA LEU A 204 16.50 -16.83 -10.08
C LEU A 204 17.19 -15.45 -10.06
N ASN A 205 17.83 -15.07 -8.95
CA ASN A 205 18.68 -13.89 -8.91
C ASN A 205 19.86 -13.96 -9.90
N LEU A 206 20.26 -15.14 -10.35
CA LEU A 206 21.22 -15.29 -11.45
C LEU A 206 20.70 -14.64 -12.74
N LEU A 207 19.40 -14.70 -13.00
CA LEU A 207 18.74 -14.06 -14.15
C LEU A 207 18.38 -12.60 -13.86
N ILE A 208 17.98 -12.26 -12.64
CA ILE A 208 17.51 -10.93 -12.26
C ILE A 208 18.67 -9.93 -12.09
N ASN A 209 19.77 -10.35 -11.45
CA ASN A 209 20.85 -9.44 -11.09
C ASN A 209 21.57 -8.80 -12.29
N PRO A 210 21.82 -9.49 -13.42
CA PRO A 210 22.41 -8.85 -14.60
C PRO A 210 21.55 -7.67 -15.11
N GLY A 211 20.23 -7.86 -15.19
CA GLY A 211 19.30 -6.80 -15.57
C GLY A 211 19.30 -5.62 -14.60
N ARG A 212 19.33 -5.90 -13.29
CA ARG A 212 19.43 -4.84 -12.26
C ARG A 212 20.75 -4.07 -12.33
N ARG A 213 21.88 -4.77 -12.54
CA ARG A 213 23.21 -4.14 -12.70
C ARG A 213 23.25 -3.26 -13.94
N LEU A 214 22.66 -3.73 -15.06
CA LEU A 214 22.55 -2.94 -16.28
C LEU A 214 21.69 -1.70 -16.05
N ALA A 215 20.53 -1.80 -15.40
CA ALA A 215 19.67 -0.67 -15.07
C ALA A 215 20.39 0.36 -14.19
N GLU A 216 21.23 -0.10 -13.24
CA GLU A 216 22.03 0.78 -12.39
C GLU A 216 23.16 1.47 -13.18
N SER A 217 23.80 0.79 -14.08
CA SER A 217 24.81 1.38 -14.98
C SER A 217 24.18 2.44 -15.90
N LEU A 218 23.00 2.16 -16.45
CA LEU A 218 22.24 3.10 -17.27
C LEU A 218 21.75 4.32 -16.46
N HIS A 219 21.44 4.13 -15.18
CA HIS A 219 21.10 5.24 -14.29
C HIS A 219 22.31 6.15 -14.05
N ARG A 220 23.47 5.58 -13.72
CA ARG A 220 24.72 6.35 -13.57
C ARG A 220 25.14 7.08 -14.85
N ALA A 221 24.88 6.48 -16.00
CA ALA A 221 25.11 7.10 -17.32
C ALA A 221 24.02 8.14 -17.70
N GLY A 222 23.02 8.40 -16.84
CA GLY A 222 21.93 9.34 -17.13
C GLY A 222 20.95 8.88 -18.21
N VAL A 223 21.01 7.61 -18.63
CA VAL A 223 20.11 7.04 -19.66
C VAL A 223 18.74 6.75 -19.11
N VAL A 224 18.62 6.37 -17.83
CA VAL A 224 17.36 6.15 -17.10
C VAL A 224 17.39 6.88 -15.77
N ASN A 225 16.21 7.27 -15.26
CA ASN A 225 16.09 7.89 -13.93
C ASN A 225 15.51 6.89 -12.93
N ARG A 226 16.28 6.55 -11.88
CA ARG A 226 15.89 5.65 -10.79
C ARG A 226 15.92 6.32 -9.42
N THR A 227 16.07 7.62 -9.35
CA THR A 227 16.16 8.39 -8.09
C THR A 227 14.96 8.09 -7.18
N ARG A 228 13.76 8.05 -7.75
CA ARG A 228 12.52 7.73 -7.02
C ARG A 228 12.52 6.31 -6.43
N ASP A 229 13.05 5.32 -7.14
CA ASP A 229 13.19 3.95 -6.66
C ASP A 229 14.17 3.86 -5.49
N HIS A 230 15.27 4.64 -5.55
CA HIS A 230 16.27 4.69 -4.49
C HIS A 230 15.70 5.35 -3.23
N LEU A 231 15.01 6.47 -3.36
CA LEU A 231 14.35 7.17 -2.26
C LEU A 231 13.34 6.25 -1.56
N ARG A 232 12.48 5.56 -2.31
CA ARG A 232 11.48 4.63 -1.76
C ARG A 232 12.08 3.44 -1.00
N LYS A 233 13.30 3.04 -1.32
CA LYS A 233 13.98 1.93 -0.66
C LYS A 233 14.87 2.37 0.50
N GLY A 234 15.11 3.67 0.63
CA GLY A 234 16.04 4.24 1.59
C GLY A 234 15.62 4.05 3.04
N ASP A 235 14.33 3.97 3.33
CA ASP A 235 13.76 3.80 4.66
C ASP A 235 13.27 2.38 4.98
N HIS A 236 13.59 1.39 4.12
CA HIS A 236 13.22 0.00 4.38
C HIS A 236 14.01 -0.59 5.56
N VAL A 237 13.33 -0.87 6.66
CA VAL A 237 13.87 -1.54 7.85
C VAL A 237 14.01 -3.04 7.60
N LYS A 238 12.97 -3.66 7.02
CA LYS A 238 12.86 -5.11 6.76
C LYS A 238 13.16 -5.95 8.01
N ALA A 239 12.46 -5.64 9.10
CA ALA A 239 12.64 -6.30 10.39
C ALA A 239 12.36 -7.82 10.34
N VAL A 240 11.45 -8.25 9.45
CA VAL A 240 11.17 -9.66 9.18
C VAL A 240 12.07 -10.12 8.03
N GLU A 241 13.13 -10.85 8.34
CA GLU A 241 14.19 -11.16 7.38
C GLU A 241 13.92 -12.42 6.53
N THR A 242 13.18 -13.39 7.08
CA THR A 242 12.92 -14.68 6.43
C THR A 242 11.42 -15.02 6.41
N THR A 243 11.05 -15.96 5.54
CA THR A 243 9.68 -16.48 5.50
C THR A 243 9.33 -17.21 6.80
N ALA A 244 10.27 -17.92 7.42
CA ALA A 244 10.04 -18.58 8.71
C ALA A 244 9.72 -17.56 9.82
N ALA A 245 10.51 -16.47 9.92
CA ALA A 245 10.23 -15.39 10.87
C ALA A 245 8.87 -14.72 10.58
N LEU A 246 8.47 -14.60 9.30
CA LEU A 246 7.16 -14.10 8.92
C LEU A 246 6.03 -15.03 9.42
N GLU A 247 6.21 -16.34 9.29
CA GLU A 247 5.26 -17.36 9.78
C GLU A 247 5.09 -17.27 11.29
N ASP A 248 6.21 -17.13 12.03
CA ASP A 248 6.22 -17.01 13.48
C ASP A 248 5.49 -15.72 13.94
N GLU A 249 5.80 -14.57 13.35
CA GLU A 249 5.16 -13.30 13.70
C GLU A 249 3.65 -13.30 13.36
N LEU A 250 3.25 -13.90 12.25
CA LEU A 250 1.83 -14.07 11.90
C LEU A 250 1.12 -14.97 12.90
N ALA A 251 1.74 -16.10 13.29
CA ALA A 251 1.17 -17.00 14.27
C ALA A 251 1.02 -16.33 15.64
N ALA A 252 2.04 -15.58 16.08
CA ALA A 252 1.99 -14.78 17.31
C ALA A 252 0.90 -13.69 17.26
N GLY A 253 0.67 -13.07 16.10
CA GLY A 253 -0.39 -12.10 15.85
C GLY A 253 -1.79 -12.71 15.69
N GLY A 254 -1.95 -14.03 15.90
CA GLY A 254 -3.24 -14.73 15.81
C GLY A 254 -3.71 -14.97 14.38
N PHE A 255 -2.78 -15.09 13.43
CA PHE A 255 -3.07 -15.45 12.04
C PHE A 255 -2.49 -16.82 11.67
N ARG A 256 -3.14 -17.47 10.70
CA ARG A 256 -2.59 -18.61 9.96
C ARG A 256 -2.45 -18.25 8.50
N ILE A 257 -1.37 -18.68 7.86
CA ILE A 257 -1.19 -18.51 6.42
C ILE A 257 -2.15 -19.44 5.69
N ALA A 258 -3.06 -18.86 4.91
CA ALA A 258 -3.94 -19.60 4.03
C ALA A 258 -3.28 -19.84 2.66
N ARG A 259 -2.48 -18.89 2.20
CA ARG A 259 -1.74 -18.97 0.94
C ARG A 259 -0.58 -17.97 0.91
N ILE A 260 0.55 -18.40 0.34
CA ILE A 260 1.68 -17.53 0.05
C ILE A 260 2.15 -17.76 -1.38
N TRP A 261 2.46 -16.67 -2.10
CA TRP A 261 3.06 -16.67 -3.42
C TRP A 261 4.29 -15.78 -3.39
N PHE A 262 5.37 -16.21 -4.02
CA PHE A 262 6.58 -15.45 -4.11
C PHE A 262 6.68 -14.75 -5.47
N LEU A 263 7.21 -13.51 -5.47
CA LEU A 263 7.41 -12.74 -6.69
C LEU A 263 8.88 -12.72 -7.05
N ASN A 264 9.27 -13.50 -8.05
CA ASN A 264 10.59 -13.47 -8.65
C ASN A 264 10.52 -12.60 -9.93
N PRO A 265 10.93 -11.32 -9.90
CA PRO A 265 10.67 -10.35 -10.97
C PRO A 265 11.65 -10.53 -12.15
N VAL A 266 11.66 -11.68 -12.82
CA VAL A 266 12.52 -11.94 -13.97
C VAL A 266 12.04 -11.11 -15.17
N PHE A 267 10.80 -11.31 -15.62
CA PHE A 267 10.24 -10.54 -16.73
C PHE A 267 10.11 -9.06 -16.38
N ALA A 268 9.67 -8.73 -15.13
CA ALA A 268 9.55 -7.36 -14.69
C ALA A 268 10.88 -6.59 -14.71
N THR A 269 12.00 -7.24 -14.43
CA THR A 269 13.31 -6.61 -14.50
C THR A 269 13.65 -6.15 -15.91
N TYR A 270 13.43 -6.97 -16.91
CA TYR A 270 13.80 -6.64 -18.29
C TYR A 270 12.76 -5.76 -18.98
N ILE A 271 11.48 -5.97 -18.74
CA ILE A 271 10.40 -5.22 -19.39
C ILE A 271 10.18 -3.87 -18.71
N GLU A 272 9.94 -3.84 -17.38
CA GLU A 272 9.62 -2.61 -16.66
C GLU A 272 10.86 -1.84 -16.25
N THR A 273 11.83 -2.50 -15.55
CA THR A 273 12.98 -1.80 -14.99
C THR A 273 13.97 -1.32 -16.07
N LEU A 274 14.09 -2.02 -17.18
CA LEU A 274 14.96 -1.62 -18.30
C LEU A 274 14.15 -1.03 -19.45
N GLY A 275 13.31 -1.81 -20.10
CA GLY A 275 12.64 -1.41 -21.34
C GLY A 275 11.76 -0.17 -21.16
N PHE A 276 10.89 -0.20 -20.14
CA PHE A 276 9.98 0.91 -19.89
C PHE A 276 10.71 2.17 -19.42
N ALA A 277 11.72 2.03 -18.54
CA ALA A 277 12.50 3.16 -18.06
C ALA A 277 13.25 3.88 -19.20
N ILE A 278 13.78 3.15 -20.18
CA ILE A 278 14.44 3.73 -21.36
C ILE A 278 13.43 4.47 -22.25
N ILE A 279 12.26 3.88 -22.50
CA ILE A 279 11.21 4.52 -23.33
C ILE A 279 10.74 5.81 -22.66
N GLU A 280 10.50 5.76 -21.36
CA GLU A 280 10.04 6.91 -20.55
C GLU A 280 11.03 8.07 -20.61
N GLN A 281 12.31 7.78 -20.39
CA GLN A 281 13.38 8.79 -20.46
C GLN A 281 13.53 9.40 -21.87
N ARG A 282 13.40 8.61 -22.93
CA ARG A 282 13.46 9.13 -24.31
C ARG A 282 12.29 10.04 -24.62
N LEU A 283 11.10 9.77 -24.10
CA LEU A 283 9.91 10.59 -24.32
C LEU A 283 9.97 11.89 -23.52
N THR A 284 10.56 11.88 -22.31
CA THR A 284 10.76 13.11 -21.52
C THR A 284 11.80 14.04 -22.14
N ARG A 285 12.88 13.49 -22.71
CA ARG A 285 13.93 14.28 -23.39
C ARG A 285 13.47 14.95 -24.70
N ARG A 286 12.43 14.46 -25.36
CA ARG A 286 11.92 15.02 -26.63
C ARG A 286 10.97 16.20 -26.47
N ARG A 287 10.69 16.67 -25.25
CA ARG A 287 9.92 17.91 -25.05
C ARG A 287 10.83 19.13 -25.29
N PRO A 288 10.41 20.09 -26.15
CA PRO A 288 11.18 21.32 -26.37
C PRO A 288 11.29 22.12 -25.04
N ALA A 289 12.48 22.61 -24.74
CA ALA A 289 12.78 23.50 -23.62
C ALA A 289 12.15 24.89 -23.90
N GLY A 290 10.88 25.05 -23.67
CA GLY A 290 10.12 26.25 -23.93
C GLY A 290 9.01 26.54 -22.93
N GLY A 291 9.19 26.23 -21.67
CA GLY A 291 8.25 26.53 -20.59
C GLY A 291 8.99 26.97 -19.33
N SER A 292 8.53 28.05 -18.70
CA SER A 292 9.08 28.64 -17.48
C SER A 292 9.47 27.62 -16.40
N PRO A 293 10.54 27.91 -15.60
CA PRO A 293 11.13 26.97 -14.64
C PRO A 293 10.29 26.69 -13.39
N VAL A 294 9.01 26.99 -13.35
CA VAL A 294 8.11 26.81 -12.19
C VAL A 294 7.09 25.68 -12.40
N ALA A 295 7.14 24.94 -13.48
CA ALA A 295 6.25 23.77 -13.66
C ALA A 295 6.99 22.50 -13.25
N SER A 296 6.57 21.92 -12.12
CA SER A 296 6.78 20.54 -11.64
C SER A 296 7.29 19.62 -12.75
N THR A 297 8.47 19.03 -12.55
CA THR A 297 8.99 17.93 -13.37
C THR A 297 7.87 16.92 -13.59
N PRO A 298 7.41 16.66 -14.84
CA PRO A 298 6.40 15.63 -15.04
C PRO A 298 7.05 14.29 -14.68
N GLY A 299 6.68 13.75 -13.52
CA GLY A 299 7.07 12.41 -13.14
C GLY A 299 6.68 11.40 -14.22
N PRO A 300 6.94 10.11 -14.00
CA PRO A 300 6.62 8.98 -14.91
C PRO A 300 5.18 8.94 -15.45
N ALA A 301 4.44 9.93 -15.14
CA ALA A 301 3.09 10.27 -15.52
C ALA A 301 2.84 10.29 -17.03
N SER A 302 3.82 10.70 -17.85
CA SER A 302 3.52 11.08 -19.24
C SER A 302 3.13 9.91 -20.15
N ILE A 303 3.72 8.70 -19.96
CA ILE A 303 3.35 7.54 -20.79
C ILE A 303 2.04 6.92 -20.31
N ARG A 304 1.86 6.83 -18.99
CA ARG A 304 0.63 6.31 -18.39
C ARG A 304 -0.55 7.25 -18.65
N ASP A 305 -0.33 8.55 -18.73
CA ASP A 305 -1.33 9.55 -19.15
C ASP A 305 -1.67 9.44 -20.63
N GLN A 306 -0.67 9.22 -21.49
CA GLN A 306 -0.91 8.93 -22.90
C GLN A 306 -1.68 7.62 -23.09
N ALA A 307 -1.45 6.61 -22.23
CA ALA A 307 -2.22 5.36 -22.24
C ALA A 307 -3.71 5.58 -21.94
N ALA A 308 -4.05 6.59 -21.12
CA ALA A 308 -5.44 6.93 -20.88
C ALA A 308 -6.12 7.49 -22.16
N ARG A 309 -5.35 8.17 -23.01
CA ARG A 309 -5.85 8.85 -24.22
C ARG A 309 -5.70 8.05 -25.50
N LYS A 310 -4.70 7.14 -25.59
CA LYS A 310 -4.37 6.37 -26.80
C LYS A 310 -4.67 4.88 -26.62
N PRO A 311 -5.64 4.30 -27.32
CA PRO A 311 -6.02 2.89 -27.14
C PRO A 311 -4.89 1.91 -27.44
N LEU A 312 -4.03 2.18 -28.41
CA LEU A 312 -2.90 1.33 -28.76
C LEU A 312 -1.86 1.27 -27.61
N VAL A 313 -1.55 2.42 -26.97
CA VAL A 313 -0.64 2.46 -25.82
C VAL A 313 -1.22 1.70 -24.63
N ARG A 314 -2.54 1.82 -24.41
CA ARG A 314 -3.25 1.05 -23.38
C ARG A 314 -3.17 -0.45 -23.63
N PHE A 315 -3.36 -0.87 -24.89
CA PHE A 315 -3.26 -2.28 -25.29
C PHE A 315 -1.84 -2.81 -25.05
N ALA A 316 -0.81 -2.07 -25.48
CA ALA A 316 0.60 -2.44 -25.27
C ALA A 316 0.94 -2.55 -23.78
N LEU A 317 0.47 -1.63 -22.94
CA LEU A 317 0.68 -1.70 -21.49
C LEU A 317 -0.04 -2.89 -20.83
N ARG A 318 -1.23 -3.25 -21.31
CA ARG A 318 -1.92 -4.46 -20.84
C ARG A 318 -1.17 -5.73 -21.26
N GLY A 319 -0.66 -5.78 -22.48
CA GLY A 319 0.20 -6.86 -22.96
C GLY A 319 1.46 -6.99 -22.11
N ALA A 320 2.16 -5.88 -21.86
CA ALA A 320 3.32 -5.87 -20.95
C ALA A 320 2.94 -6.34 -19.54
N THR A 321 1.80 -5.91 -19.00
CA THR A 321 1.32 -6.37 -17.68
C THR A 321 1.08 -7.89 -17.67
N ALA A 322 0.51 -8.44 -18.72
CA ALA A 322 0.32 -9.89 -18.86
C ALA A 322 1.66 -10.65 -18.90
N LEU A 323 2.68 -10.10 -19.59
CA LEU A 323 4.02 -10.67 -19.59
C LEU A 323 4.65 -10.62 -18.18
N LEU A 324 4.49 -9.52 -17.44
CA LEU A 324 4.97 -9.44 -16.06
C LEU A 324 4.24 -10.44 -15.14
N ALA A 325 2.96 -10.75 -15.41
CA ALA A 325 2.21 -11.74 -14.64
C ALA A 325 2.78 -13.17 -14.78
N LEU A 326 3.55 -13.46 -15.83
CA LEU A 326 4.26 -14.74 -15.99
C LEU A 326 5.24 -14.98 -14.85
N ASP A 327 5.81 -13.93 -14.23
CA ASP A 327 6.65 -14.06 -13.04
C ASP A 327 5.91 -14.77 -11.90
N LEU A 328 4.62 -14.46 -11.69
CA LEU A 328 3.79 -15.16 -10.71
C LEU A 328 3.31 -16.53 -11.21
N ILE A 329 2.98 -16.66 -12.47
CA ILE A 329 2.48 -17.94 -13.02
C ILE A 329 3.55 -19.02 -12.91
N PHE A 330 4.78 -18.71 -13.30
CA PHE A 330 5.87 -19.71 -13.35
C PHE A 330 6.67 -19.83 -12.05
N PHE A 331 6.84 -18.72 -11.31
CA PHE A 331 7.83 -18.69 -10.23
C PHE A 331 7.23 -18.48 -8.82
N ARG A 332 5.91 -18.48 -8.67
CA ARG A 332 5.23 -18.19 -7.38
C ARG A 332 5.54 -19.16 -6.25
N THR A 333 6.05 -20.35 -6.56
CA THR A 333 6.43 -21.37 -5.57
C THR A 333 7.91 -21.29 -5.18
N ILE A 334 8.72 -20.55 -5.95
CA ILE A 334 10.14 -20.40 -5.69
C ILE A 334 10.35 -19.30 -4.65
N ARG A 335 10.76 -19.70 -3.44
CA ARG A 335 10.94 -18.81 -2.28
C ARG A 335 11.95 -17.70 -2.60
N THR A 336 11.56 -16.47 -2.25
CA THR A 336 12.37 -15.24 -2.43
C THR A 336 11.84 -14.14 -1.52
N GLY A 337 12.53 -12.98 -1.49
CA GLY A 337 12.14 -11.86 -0.63
C GLY A 337 10.73 -11.31 -0.87
N PRO A 338 10.37 -10.87 -2.08
CA PRO A 338 9.03 -10.36 -2.34
C PRO A 338 7.96 -11.47 -2.30
N PHE A 339 6.87 -11.22 -1.58
CA PHE A 339 5.79 -12.20 -1.42
C PHE A 339 4.40 -11.55 -1.43
N PHE A 340 3.41 -12.34 -1.84
CA PHE A 340 1.98 -12.11 -1.64
C PHE A 340 1.46 -13.12 -0.64
N LEU A 341 0.81 -12.65 0.40
CA LEU A 341 0.30 -13.46 1.49
C LEU A 341 -1.21 -13.29 1.62
N LEU A 342 -1.92 -14.38 1.82
CA LEU A 342 -3.27 -14.38 2.37
C LEU A 342 -3.24 -15.06 3.73
N ALA A 343 -3.54 -14.33 4.78
CA ALA A 343 -3.68 -14.84 6.13
C ALA A 343 -5.15 -14.79 6.58
N ARG A 344 -5.52 -15.68 7.48
CA ARG A 344 -6.83 -15.72 8.14
C ARG A 344 -6.65 -15.76 9.64
N PRO A 345 -7.58 -15.17 10.42
CA PRO A 345 -7.60 -15.37 11.85
C PRO A 345 -7.48 -16.86 12.23
N SER A 346 -6.58 -17.16 13.15
CA SER A 346 -6.50 -18.50 13.73
C SER A 346 -7.59 -18.63 14.80
N HIS A 347 -8.33 -19.74 14.78
CA HIS A 347 -9.32 -20.10 15.81
C HIS A 347 -8.62 -20.72 17.03
N ARG A 348 -7.53 -20.11 17.53
CA ARG A 348 -7.07 -20.51 18.87
C ARG A 348 -7.87 -19.69 19.87
N LEU A 349 -8.76 -20.38 20.56
CA LEU A 349 -9.38 -19.97 21.80
C LEU A 349 -8.31 -19.72 22.85
#